data_159bf463b3ae7eb4c8369c80ad35082f
#
_entry.id   159bf463b3ae7eb4c8369c80ad35082f
#
_cell.length_a   1.000
_cell.length_b   1.000
_cell.length_c   1.000
_cell.angle_alpha   90.00
_cell.angle_beta   90.00
_cell.angle_gamma   90.00
#
_symmetry.space_group_name_H-M   'P 1'
#
loop_
_entity.id
_entity.type
_entity.pdbx_description
1 polymer ?
#
loop_
_entity_poly.entity_id
_entity_poly.type
_entity_poly.pdbx_seq_one_letter_code
_entity_poly.pdbx_strand_id
1 'polypeptide(L)'
;MPAVPPQPGPPAPAPQTPPPDSAPDPAPARRTAFAEGFDQVRAAATTEPGRLRIIGAALALLVVLFGAVTAWQTNDRATAADDVLNKSQPLSSAAADIYLYLADANTTASSGFLVGGQESADSRDRYEKDIARAAAGLVKAASNSDPDSPAAKTVAELNTLLPEYKGLVEQARTYNRQGFPVGGAYLRYANEKMQEEMLPKAQNLYTSENQRLRADYADATPYPWAAIGLGVLALAGLAWAQHRNYRRTNRVLNHGLVAATATATVVLLWLVVGHTVARAGLEDSYDHGVRSLNVLHDARIASLKARGNENLTLVARGAETVVKKNAQGEDVTYDAYDYDFGKDMDTLSKGLAEASKLADDSSGAEPVTAAQGNMKVWKERHAAARKQDDYGNYEEALKRVIGGKGATGECFDSVDHNLQLALDHEDSEFQQSAADGLDAMTGLSVGAAVLAVLGAAGAVLGIGRRLSEYR
;
A
#
# COMPACT_ATOMS: atom_id res chain seq x y z
N MET A 1 51.99 39.65 -121.62
CA MET A 1 51.91 40.22 -120.30
C MET A 1 51.34 39.10 -119.40
N PRO A 2 52.10 38.62 -118.49
CA PRO A 2 51.71 37.44 -117.67
C PRO A 2 50.87 37.88 -116.44
N ALA A 3 49.86 37.05 -116.13
CA ALA A 3 48.88 37.15 -115.02
C ALA A 3 49.55 36.78 -113.74
N VAL A 4 49.29 37.56 -112.68
CA VAL A 4 49.76 37.34 -111.34
C VAL A 4 48.77 36.36 -110.63
N PRO A 5 49.32 35.35 -109.88
CA PRO A 5 48.46 34.40 -109.18
C PRO A 5 47.93 35.05 -107.88
N PRO A 6 46.75 34.64 -107.39
CA PRO A 6 46.09 35.15 -106.20
C PRO A 6 46.78 34.61 -104.94
N GLN A 7 46.91 35.48 -103.93
CA GLN A 7 47.45 35.14 -102.63
C GLN A 7 46.37 34.36 -101.78
N PRO A 8 46.86 33.41 -100.96
CA PRO A 8 45.95 32.64 -100.07
C PRO A 8 45.45 33.50 -98.92
N GLY A 9 44.12 33.38 -98.62
CA GLY A 9 43.48 34.07 -97.52
C GLY A 9 43.93 33.60 -96.14
N PRO A 10 43.67 34.38 -95.11
CA PRO A 10 44.10 34.06 -93.72
C PRO A 10 43.42 32.84 -93.17
N PRO A 11 44.07 32.03 -92.29
CA PRO A 11 43.47 30.85 -91.72
C PRO A 11 42.29 31.21 -90.76
N ALA A 12 41.27 30.32 -90.76
CA ALA A 12 40.08 30.42 -89.88
C ALA A 12 40.51 30.32 -88.43
N PRO A 13 39.85 31.04 -87.51
CA PRO A 13 40.12 30.93 -86.11
C PRO A 13 39.74 29.57 -85.56
N ALA A 14 40.56 28.96 -84.72
CA ALA A 14 40.32 27.68 -84.01
C ALA A 14 39.10 27.77 -83.07
N PRO A 15 38.34 26.70 -82.91
CA PRO A 15 37.19 26.70 -81.99
C PRO A 15 37.70 26.93 -80.57
N GLN A 16 37.13 27.97 -79.91
CA GLN A 16 37.36 28.23 -78.47
C GLN A 16 36.58 27.17 -77.68
N THR A 17 37.32 26.41 -76.88
CA THR A 17 36.73 25.58 -75.81
C THR A 17 36.00 26.50 -74.81
N PRO A 18 34.76 26.16 -74.42
CA PRO A 18 34.08 26.91 -73.36
C PRO A 18 34.81 26.79 -72.03
N PRO A 19 34.85 27.82 -71.16
CA PRO A 19 35.49 27.76 -69.87
C PRO A 19 34.81 26.68 -69.00
N PRO A 20 35.54 26.00 -68.09
CA PRO A 20 34.93 24.99 -67.20
C PRO A 20 33.80 25.64 -66.36
N ASP A 21 32.66 24.98 -66.40
CA ASP A 21 31.53 25.34 -65.54
C ASP A 21 32.03 25.54 -64.11
N SER A 22 31.83 26.75 -63.61
CA SER A 22 32.04 27.05 -62.18
C SER A 22 31.12 26.13 -61.38
N ALA A 23 31.68 25.25 -60.58
CA ALA A 23 30.92 24.46 -59.65
C ALA A 23 29.93 25.36 -58.87
N PRO A 24 28.66 25.00 -58.72
CA PRO A 24 27.71 25.81 -57.97
C PRO A 24 28.26 25.99 -56.55
N ASP A 25 28.26 27.22 -56.05
CA ASP A 25 28.57 27.54 -54.68
C ASP A 25 27.80 26.59 -53.75
N PRO A 26 28.47 25.97 -52.73
CA PRO A 26 27.76 25.09 -51.80
C PRO A 26 26.62 25.87 -51.19
N ALA A 27 25.40 25.38 -51.40
CA ALA A 27 24.21 25.96 -50.81
C ALA A 27 24.42 26.17 -49.29
N PRO A 28 24.11 27.34 -48.72
CA PRO A 28 24.35 27.61 -47.33
C PRO A 28 23.70 26.50 -46.51
N ALA A 29 24.49 25.81 -45.69
CA ALA A 29 24.02 24.74 -44.82
C ALA A 29 22.77 25.23 -44.09
N ARG A 30 21.59 24.58 -44.27
CA ARG A 30 20.36 24.89 -43.56
C ARG A 30 20.66 24.84 -42.08
N ARG A 31 20.83 25.99 -41.47
CA ARG A 31 20.96 26.11 -40.01
C ARG A 31 19.68 25.52 -39.40
N THR A 32 19.84 24.61 -38.47
CA THR A 32 18.71 24.04 -37.74
C THR A 32 17.96 25.15 -37.04
N ALA A 33 16.61 25.10 -36.98
CA ALA A 33 15.77 26.10 -36.30
C ALA A 33 16.23 26.38 -34.85
N PHE A 34 16.93 25.42 -34.24
CA PHE A 34 17.58 25.55 -32.93
C PHE A 34 18.77 26.51 -32.94
N ALA A 35 19.64 26.47 -33.99
CA ALA A 35 20.81 27.35 -34.12
C ALA A 35 20.34 28.78 -34.41
N GLU A 36 19.33 28.99 -35.24
CA GLU A 36 18.76 30.32 -35.52
C GLU A 36 18.09 30.90 -34.28
N GLY A 37 17.36 30.08 -33.47
CA GLY A 37 16.77 30.49 -32.18
C GLY A 37 17.83 30.91 -31.17
N PHE A 38 18.94 30.19 -31.09
CA PHE A 38 20.08 30.52 -30.21
C PHE A 38 20.77 31.81 -30.59
N ASP A 39 21.01 32.04 -31.89
CA ASP A 39 21.60 33.27 -32.40
C ASP A 39 20.66 34.49 -32.18
N GLN A 40 19.36 34.33 -32.32
CA GLN A 40 18.35 35.39 -32.00
C GLN A 40 18.33 35.71 -30.49
N VAL A 41 18.36 34.71 -29.61
CA VAL A 41 18.47 34.91 -28.16
C VAL A 41 19.78 35.64 -27.80
N ARG A 42 20.89 35.27 -28.43
CA ARG A 42 22.21 35.90 -28.22
C ARG A 42 22.24 37.35 -28.70
N ALA A 43 21.66 37.63 -29.85
CA ALA A 43 21.49 39.01 -30.35
C ALA A 43 20.56 39.85 -29.47
N ALA A 44 19.47 39.30 -28.99
CA ALA A 44 18.58 39.94 -28.02
C ALA A 44 19.30 40.21 -26.68
N ALA A 45 20.20 39.32 -26.23
CA ALA A 45 20.96 39.45 -24.98
C ALA A 45 21.91 40.65 -24.96
N THR A 46 22.21 41.27 -26.11
CA THR A 46 23.10 42.44 -26.22
C THR A 46 22.39 43.74 -25.95
N THR A 47 21.04 43.81 -26.10
CA THR A 47 20.25 44.99 -25.89
C THR A 47 19.51 44.99 -24.55
N GLU A 48 19.32 46.14 -23.85
CA GLU A 48 18.61 46.20 -22.58
C GLU A 48 17.15 45.74 -22.69
N PRO A 49 16.34 46.10 -23.70
CA PRO A 49 15.00 45.59 -23.89
C PRO A 49 14.96 44.08 -24.14
N GLY A 50 15.96 43.53 -24.86
CA GLY A 50 16.06 42.11 -25.10
C GLY A 50 16.40 41.31 -23.84
N ARG A 51 17.30 41.82 -22.99
CA ARG A 51 17.64 41.22 -21.69
C ARG A 51 16.42 41.16 -20.77
N LEU A 52 15.59 42.21 -20.73
CA LEU A 52 14.37 42.24 -19.93
C LEU A 52 13.36 41.17 -20.42
N ARG A 53 13.21 41.00 -21.75
CA ARG A 53 12.35 39.95 -22.32
C ARG A 53 12.83 38.54 -21.95
N ILE A 54 14.13 38.30 -22.05
CA ILE A 54 14.72 36.97 -21.69
C ILE A 54 14.53 36.69 -20.20
N ILE A 55 14.78 37.68 -19.32
CA ILE A 55 14.56 37.53 -17.87
C ILE A 55 13.08 37.24 -17.57
N GLY A 56 12.15 37.99 -18.23
CA GLY A 56 10.71 37.78 -18.05
C GLY A 56 10.25 36.40 -18.49
N ALA A 57 10.70 35.97 -19.65
CA ALA A 57 10.38 34.61 -20.17
C ALA A 57 10.96 33.53 -19.29
N ALA A 58 12.20 33.67 -18.81
CA ALA A 58 12.84 32.70 -17.92
C ALA A 58 12.14 32.61 -16.56
N LEU A 59 11.73 33.72 -15.97
CA LEU A 59 10.98 33.74 -14.71
C LEU A 59 9.58 33.17 -14.88
N ALA A 60 8.88 33.50 -15.96
CA ALA A 60 7.55 32.95 -16.23
C ALA A 60 7.65 31.41 -16.44
N LEU A 61 8.64 30.94 -17.21
CA LEU A 61 8.91 29.52 -17.41
C LEU A 61 9.22 28.82 -16.08
N LEU A 62 10.06 29.42 -15.23
CA LEU A 62 10.43 28.88 -13.93
C LEU A 62 9.21 28.76 -12.99
N VAL A 63 8.33 29.76 -12.96
CA VAL A 63 7.09 29.73 -12.17
C VAL A 63 6.12 28.68 -12.71
N VAL A 64 6.00 28.55 -14.03
CA VAL A 64 5.16 27.51 -14.65
C VAL A 64 5.72 26.11 -14.35
N LEU A 65 7.02 25.89 -14.49
CA LEU A 65 7.69 24.63 -14.14
C LEU A 65 7.51 24.29 -12.67
N PHE A 66 7.66 25.26 -11.78
CA PHE A 66 7.39 25.07 -10.36
C PHE A 66 5.95 24.62 -10.12
N GLY A 67 4.95 25.29 -10.70
CA GLY A 67 3.55 24.91 -10.56
C GLY A 67 3.24 23.55 -11.18
N ALA A 68 3.78 23.24 -12.35
CA ALA A 68 3.56 21.97 -13.03
C ALA A 68 4.16 20.79 -12.25
N VAL A 69 5.40 20.93 -11.77
CA VAL A 69 6.06 19.90 -10.94
C VAL A 69 5.35 19.74 -9.59
N THR A 70 4.92 20.85 -8.98
CA THR A 70 4.12 20.81 -7.74
C THR A 70 2.82 20.04 -7.98
N ALA A 71 2.05 20.40 -9.01
CA ALA A 71 0.78 19.74 -9.33
C ALA A 71 0.97 18.26 -9.63
N TRP A 72 2.01 17.89 -10.37
CA TRP A 72 2.33 16.49 -10.66
C TRP A 72 2.72 15.72 -9.40
N GLN A 73 3.70 16.21 -8.63
CA GLN A 73 4.16 15.51 -7.43
C GLN A 73 3.11 15.42 -6.33
N THR A 74 2.24 16.41 -6.18
CA THR A 74 1.16 16.36 -5.19
C THR A 74 0.03 15.44 -5.63
N ASN A 75 -0.30 15.41 -6.93
CA ASN A 75 -1.29 14.48 -7.46
C ASN A 75 -0.82 13.01 -7.34
N ASP A 76 0.44 12.74 -7.62
CA ASP A 76 1.06 11.42 -7.50
C ASP A 76 0.94 10.89 -6.07
N ARG A 77 1.29 11.71 -5.07
CA ARG A 77 1.17 11.36 -3.64
C ARG A 77 -0.26 11.26 -3.14
N ALA A 78 -1.14 12.15 -3.62
CA ALA A 78 -2.56 12.06 -3.28
C ALA A 78 -3.18 10.78 -3.83
N THR A 79 -2.77 10.33 -5.03
CA THR A 79 -3.21 9.05 -5.59
C THR A 79 -2.69 7.87 -4.76
N ALA A 80 -1.42 7.89 -4.35
CA ALA A 80 -0.87 6.86 -3.48
C ALA A 80 -1.57 6.81 -2.12
N ALA A 81 -1.88 7.96 -1.52
CA ALA A 81 -2.65 8.03 -0.27
C ALA A 81 -4.10 7.55 -0.43
N ASP A 82 -4.74 7.84 -1.56
CA ASP A 82 -6.07 7.32 -1.91
C ASP A 82 -6.03 5.79 -2.09
N ASP A 83 -4.98 5.27 -2.72
CA ASP A 83 -4.76 3.83 -2.88
C ASP A 83 -4.57 3.11 -1.53
N VAL A 84 -3.91 3.75 -0.55
CA VAL A 84 -3.84 3.24 0.83
C VAL A 84 -5.24 3.07 1.42
N LEU A 85 -6.08 4.11 1.38
CA LEU A 85 -7.41 4.10 1.99
C LEU A 85 -8.41 3.20 1.27
N ASN A 86 -8.44 3.25 -0.06
CA ASN A 86 -9.53 2.70 -0.85
C ASN A 86 -9.19 1.39 -1.55
N LYS A 87 -7.89 0.97 -1.56
CA LYS A 87 -7.46 -0.26 -2.24
C LYS A 87 -6.63 -1.17 -1.34
N SER A 88 -5.42 -0.76 -0.94
CA SER A 88 -4.47 -1.67 -0.31
C SER A 88 -4.85 -2.04 1.12
N GLN A 89 -5.34 -1.10 1.94
CA GLN A 89 -5.82 -1.43 3.28
C GLN A 89 -7.08 -2.31 3.27
N PRO A 90 -8.15 -2.02 2.51
CA PRO A 90 -9.30 -2.90 2.40
C PRO A 90 -8.98 -4.31 1.86
N LEU A 91 -7.96 -4.44 1.01
CA LEU A 91 -7.49 -5.74 0.52
C LEU A 91 -6.70 -6.50 1.58
N SER A 92 -5.81 -5.81 2.30
CA SER A 92 -5.06 -6.39 3.42
C SER A 92 -5.99 -6.89 4.51
N SER A 93 -6.98 -6.08 4.92
CA SER A 93 -8.00 -6.47 5.89
C SER A 93 -8.84 -7.66 5.38
N ALA A 94 -9.31 -7.62 4.13
CA ALA A 94 -10.06 -8.73 3.55
C ALA A 94 -9.24 -10.04 3.49
N ALA A 95 -7.95 -9.95 3.23
CA ALA A 95 -7.06 -11.12 3.23
C ALA A 95 -6.88 -11.71 4.64
N ALA A 96 -6.77 -10.86 5.68
CA ALA A 96 -6.77 -11.28 7.08
C ALA A 96 -8.09 -11.95 7.46
N ASP A 97 -9.21 -11.35 7.08
CA ASP A 97 -10.56 -11.87 7.32
C ASP A 97 -10.78 -13.23 6.68
N ILE A 98 -10.33 -13.44 5.44
CA ILE A 98 -10.38 -14.75 4.77
C ILE A 98 -9.67 -15.80 5.62
N TYR A 99 -8.45 -15.48 6.08
CA TYR A 99 -7.72 -16.39 6.96
C TYR A 99 -8.50 -16.71 8.24
N LEU A 100 -8.98 -15.68 8.92
CA LEU A 100 -9.71 -15.80 10.19
C LEU A 100 -10.98 -16.64 10.03
N TYR A 101 -11.80 -16.39 9.01
CA TYR A 101 -13.02 -17.17 8.78
C TYR A 101 -12.73 -18.62 8.38
N LEU A 102 -11.69 -18.90 7.62
CA LEU A 102 -11.27 -20.27 7.32
C LEU A 102 -10.80 -21.00 8.59
N ALA A 103 -9.99 -20.35 9.43
CA ALA A 103 -9.50 -20.90 10.69
C ALA A 103 -10.63 -21.12 11.70
N ASP A 104 -11.58 -20.16 11.82
CA ASP A 104 -12.74 -20.29 12.71
C ASP A 104 -13.70 -21.39 12.24
N ALA A 105 -13.96 -21.48 10.93
CA ALA A 105 -14.74 -22.59 10.37
C ALA A 105 -14.12 -23.95 10.70
N ASN A 106 -12.80 -24.09 10.62
CA ASN A 106 -12.10 -25.32 10.96
C ASN A 106 -12.18 -25.65 12.46
N THR A 107 -12.03 -24.64 13.29
CA THR A 107 -12.14 -24.75 14.76
C THR A 107 -13.56 -25.12 15.17
N THR A 108 -14.57 -24.50 14.57
CA THR A 108 -15.99 -24.76 14.83
C THR A 108 -16.39 -26.17 14.34
N ALA A 109 -15.88 -26.61 13.18
CA ALA A 109 -16.09 -27.98 12.70
C ALA A 109 -15.54 -29.02 13.67
N SER A 110 -14.31 -28.79 14.19
CA SER A 110 -13.67 -29.67 15.18
C SER A 110 -14.43 -29.71 16.51
N SER A 111 -14.87 -28.55 17.01
CA SER A 111 -15.70 -28.46 18.24
C SER A 111 -17.03 -29.17 18.07
N GLY A 112 -17.73 -28.95 16.96
CA GLY A 112 -19.01 -29.59 16.64
C GLY A 112 -18.89 -31.11 16.50
N PHE A 113 -17.77 -31.61 15.99
CA PHE A 113 -17.49 -33.04 15.92
C PHE A 113 -17.34 -33.68 17.31
N LEU A 114 -16.69 -33.00 18.25
CA LEU A 114 -16.46 -33.48 19.62
C LEU A 114 -17.76 -33.64 20.42
N VAL A 115 -18.79 -32.83 20.14
CA VAL A 115 -20.12 -32.97 20.77
C VAL A 115 -20.84 -34.25 20.32
N GLY A 116 -20.31 -34.93 19.33
CA GLY A 116 -20.92 -36.12 18.72
C GLY A 116 -22.11 -35.74 17.83
N GLY A 117 -23.06 -36.64 17.67
CA GLY A 117 -24.25 -36.37 16.82
C GLY A 117 -25.19 -35.26 17.28
N GLN A 118 -24.88 -34.55 18.36
CA GLN A 118 -25.68 -33.51 19.01
C GLN A 118 -25.11 -32.10 18.78
N GLU A 119 -24.42 -31.86 17.66
CA GLU A 119 -23.96 -30.52 17.30
C GLU A 119 -25.09 -29.49 17.41
N SER A 120 -24.86 -28.39 18.13
CA SER A 120 -25.89 -27.33 18.32
C SER A 120 -26.17 -26.61 17.00
N ALA A 121 -27.39 -26.07 16.86
CA ALA A 121 -27.75 -25.22 15.74
C ALA A 121 -26.82 -23.99 15.65
N ASP A 122 -26.48 -23.38 16.78
CA ASP A 122 -25.60 -22.20 16.84
C ASP A 122 -24.19 -22.51 16.34
N SER A 123 -23.62 -23.68 16.71
CA SER A 123 -22.29 -24.11 16.21
C SER A 123 -22.33 -24.30 14.69
N ARG A 124 -23.39 -24.94 14.19
CA ARG A 124 -23.56 -25.13 12.75
C ARG A 124 -23.72 -23.82 12.00
N ASP A 125 -24.55 -22.91 12.51
CA ASP A 125 -24.77 -21.58 11.94
C ASP A 125 -23.48 -20.75 11.93
N ARG A 126 -22.65 -20.83 12.98
CA ARG A 126 -21.34 -20.18 13.03
C ARG A 126 -20.45 -20.71 11.90
N TYR A 127 -20.29 -22.01 11.78
CA TYR A 127 -19.52 -22.64 10.70
C TYR A 127 -20.01 -22.20 9.30
N GLU A 128 -21.32 -22.24 9.07
CA GLU A 128 -21.89 -21.86 7.76
C GLU A 128 -21.66 -20.37 7.45
N LYS A 129 -21.79 -19.50 8.48
CA LYS A 129 -21.49 -18.06 8.35
C LYS A 129 -20.02 -17.81 8.03
N ASP A 130 -19.09 -18.51 8.67
CA ASP A 130 -17.66 -18.33 8.44
C ASP A 130 -17.27 -18.80 7.03
N ILE A 131 -17.78 -19.93 6.57
CA ILE A 131 -17.61 -20.38 5.18
C ILE A 131 -18.18 -19.37 4.18
N ALA A 132 -19.39 -18.82 4.46
CA ALA A 132 -20.01 -17.82 3.60
C ALA A 132 -19.21 -16.49 3.57
N ARG A 133 -18.69 -16.06 4.72
CA ARG A 133 -17.85 -14.86 4.83
C ARG A 133 -16.49 -15.05 4.14
N ALA A 134 -15.87 -16.22 4.31
CA ALA A 134 -14.64 -16.55 3.59
C ALA A 134 -14.87 -16.51 2.08
N ALA A 135 -15.95 -17.12 1.58
CA ALA A 135 -16.31 -17.09 0.16
C ALA A 135 -16.57 -15.65 -0.34
N ALA A 136 -17.30 -14.83 0.43
CA ALA A 136 -17.54 -13.43 0.08
C ALA A 136 -16.23 -12.61 0.07
N GLY A 137 -15.34 -12.85 1.04
CA GLY A 137 -14.00 -12.26 1.09
C GLY A 137 -13.17 -12.62 -0.15
N LEU A 138 -13.19 -13.88 -0.58
CA LEU A 138 -12.50 -14.33 -1.80
C LEU A 138 -13.06 -13.65 -3.05
N VAL A 139 -14.38 -13.46 -3.15
CA VAL A 139 -15.00 -12.71 -4.26
C VAL A 139 -14.54 -11.24 -4.25
N LYS A 140 -14.55 -10.60 -3.08
CA LYS A 140 -14.08 -9.22 -2.91
C LYS A 140 -12.59 -9.09 -3.28
N ALA A 141 -11.76 -10.02 -2.80
CA ALA A 141 -10.33 -10.04 -3.13
C ALA A 141 -10.11 -10.25 -4.64
N ALA A 142 -10.85 -11.16 -5.29
CA ALA A 142 -10.77 -11.37 -6.73
C ALA A 142 -11.13 -10.11 -7.55
N SER A 143 -12.17 -9.36 -7.12
CA SER A 143 -12.61 -8.15 -7.83
C SER A 143 -11.64 -6.98 -7.72
N ASN A 144 -10.82 -6.95 -6.67
CA ASN A 144 -9.87 -5.88 -6.37
C ASN A 144 -8.41 -6.24 -6.70
N SER A 145 -8.15 -7.49 -7.11
CA SER A 145 -6.82 -7.93 -7.53
C SER A 145 -6.61 -7.70 -9.02
N ASP A 146 -5.41 -7.29 -9.40
CA ASP A 146 -5.05 -7.17 -10.81
C ASP A 146 -5.09 -8.55 -11.49
N PRO A 147 -5.66 -8.66 -12.70
CA PRO A 147 -5.65 -9.89 -13.47
C PRO A 147 -4.23 -10.46 -13.60
N ASP A 148 -4.09 -11.78 -13.49
CA ASP A 148 -2.80 -12.50 -13.54
C ASP A 148 -1.80 -12.22 -12.39
N SER A 149 -2.16 -11.40 -11.40
CA SER A 149 -1.35 -11.18 -10.21
C SER A 149 -1.18 -12.47 -9.38
N PRO A 150 -0.13 -12.58 -8.56
CA PRO A 150 0.00 -13.68 -7.59
C PRO A 150 -1.20 -13.77 -6.65
N ALA A 151 -1.77 -12.63 -6.22
CA ALA A 151 -2.96 -12.57 -5.38
C ALA A 151 -4.18 -13.19 -6.09
N ALA A 152 -4.46 -12.81 -7.34
CA ALA A 152 -5.56 -13.37 -8.10
C ALA A 152 -5.46 -14.91 -8.26
N LYS A 153 -4.25 -15.43 -8.49
CA LYS A 153 -4.01 -16.88 -8.57
C LYS A 153 -4.28 -17.58 -7.23
N THR A 154 -3.77 -17.01 -6.14
CA THR A 154 -3.99 -17.53 -4.78
C THR A 154 -5.48 -17.56 -4.43
N VAL A 155 -6.22 -16.49 -4.76
CA VAL A 155 -7.67 -16.42 -4.57
C VAL A 155 -8.40 -17.49 -5.40
N ALA A 156 -8.01 -17.70 -6.66
CA ALA A 156 -8.60 -18.76 -7.51
C ALA A 156 -8.36 -20.16 -6.94
N GLU A 157 -7.15 -20.43 -6.42
CA GLU A 157 -6.81 -21.69 -5.76
C GLU A 157 -7.65 -21.92 -4.49
N LEU A 158 -7.78 -20.88 -3.64
CA LEU A 158 -8.63 -20.97 -2.44
C LEU A 158 -10.11 -21.20 -2.79
N ASN A 159 -10.62 -20.56 -3.84
CA ASN A 159 -11.97 -20.81 -4.34
C ASN A 159 -12.20 -22.25 -4.82
N THR A 160 -11.15 -22.92 -5.29
CA THR A 160 -11.21 -24.34 -5.68
C THR A 160 -11.18 -25.26 -4.46
N LEU A 161 -10.36 -24.94 -3.46
CA LEU A 161 -10.17 -25.76 -2.26
C LEU A 161 -11.36 -25.68 -1.28
N LEU A 162 -12.04 -24.52 -1.22
CA LEU A 162 -13.12 -24.29 -0.25
C LEU A 162 -14.29 -25.30 -0.37
N PRO A 163 -14.84 -25.60 -1.57
CA PRO A 163 -15.89 -26.62 -1.69
C PRO A 163 -15.39 -28.05 -1.37
N GLU A 164 -14.11 -28.35 -1.66
CA GLU A 164 -13.53 -29.66 -1.29
C GLU A 164 -13.46 -29.81 0.23
N TYR A 165 -12.94 -28.82 0.93
CA TYR A 165 -12.92 -28.76 2.39
C TYR A 165 -14.34 -28.93 2.99
N LYS A 166 -15.30 -28.16 2.48
CA LYS A 166 -16.70 -28.24 2.91
C LYS A 166 -17.27 -29.65 2.73
N GLY A 167 -16.97 -30.30 1.60
CA GLY A 167 -17.39 -31.67 1.34
C GLY A 167 -16.85 -32.68 2.35
N LEU A 168 -15.58 -32.55 2.74
CA LEU A 168 -14.96 -33.40 3.77
C LEU A 168 -15.57 -33.20 5.16
N VAL A 169 -15.85 -31.95 5.56
CA VAL A 169 -16.50 -31.66 6.84
C VAL A 169 -17.92 -32.25 6.88
N GLU A 170 -18.71 -32.13 5.81
CA GLU A 170 -20.06 -32.70 5.76
C GLU A 170 -20.04 -34.25 5.78
N GLN A 171 -19.05 -34.89 5.17
CA GLN A 171 -18.83 -36.33 5.30
C GLN A 171 -18.49 -36.71 6.75
N ALA A 172 -17.56 -35.99 7.38
CA ALA A 172 -17.20 -36.18 8.77
C ALA A 172 -18.42 -36.11 9.69
N ARG A 173 -19.25 -35.07 9.54
CA ARG A 173 -20.50 -34.88 10.28
C ARG A 173 -21.50 -36.01 10.07
N THR A 174 -21.67 -36.45 8.82
CA THR A 174 -22.61 -37.51 8.46
C THR A 174 -22.23 -38.84 9.14
N TYR A 175 -20.96 -39.24 9.09
CA TYR A 175 -20.48 -40.44 9.74
C TYR A 175 -20.48 -40.31 11.27
N ASN A 176 -20.18 -39.14 11.81
CA ASN A 176 -20.22 -38.90 13.26
C ASN A 176 -21.64 -39.06 13.83
N ARG A 177 -22.66 -38.53 13.14
CA ARG A 177 -24.07 -38.73 13.53
C ARG A 177 -24.52 -40.20 13.49
N GLN A 178 -23.91 -40.99 12.62
CA GLN A 178 -24.18 -42.44 12.52
C GLN A 178 -23.34 -43.28 13.49
N GLY A 179 -22.46 -42.65 14.28
CA GLY A 179 -21.56 -43.32 15.20
C GLY A 179 -20.41 -44.08 14.54
N PHE A 180 -20.11 -43.81 13.28
CA PHE A 180 -19.00 -44.49 12.58
C PHE A 180 -17.65 -43.81 12.85
N PRO A 181 -16.62 -44.57 13.28
CA PRO A 181 -15.28 -44.04 13.58
C PRO A 181 -14.60 -43.34 12.37
N VAL A 182 -14.99 -43.69 11.15
CA VAL A 182 -14.46 -43.12 9.92
C VAL A 182 -14.74 -41.58 9.83
N GLY A 183 -15.75 -41.07 10.53
CA GLY A 183 -16.02 -39.66 10.62
C GLY A 183 -14.80 -38.86 11.14
N GLY A 184 -14.09 -39.40 12.13
CA GLY A 184 -12.85 -38.78 12.62
C GLY A 184 -11.71 -38.76 11.59
N ALA A 185 -11.63 -39.77 10.71
CA ALA A 185 -10.67 -39.74 9.61
C ALA A 185 -10.97 -38.65 8.58
N TYR A 186 -12.25 -38.46 8.19
CA TYR A 186 -12.65 -37.38 7.30
C TYR A 186 -12.38 -36.00 7.92
N LEU A 187 -12.62 -35.83 9.24
CA LEU A 187 -12.31 -34.59 9.92
C LEU A 187 -10.81 -34.28 9.92
N ARG A 188 -9.96 -35.27 10.22
CA ARG A 188 -8.50 -35.11 10.16
C ARG A 188 -8.05 -34.74 8.74
N TYR A 189 -8.59 -35.39 7.71
CA TYR A 189 -8.26 -35.04 6.32
C TYR A 189 -8.74 -33.63 5.94
N ALA A 190 -9.92 -33.21 6.42
CA ALA A 190 -10.36 -31.83 6.25
C ALA A 190 -9.42 -30.84 6.95
N ASN A 191 -8.99 -31.18 8.19
CA ASN A 191 -8.04 -30.35 8.92
C ASN A 191 -6.67 -30.27 8.24
N GLU A 192 -6.13 -31.39 7.74
CA GLU A 192 -4.88 -31.43 6.98
C GLU A 192 -4.98 -30.50 5.75
N LYS A 193 -6.06 -30.61 4.95
CA LYS A 193 -6.31 -29.71 3.83
C LYS A 193 -6.38 -28.23 4.24
N MET A 194 -7.02 -27.92 5.37
CA MET A 194 -7.08 -26.56 5.91
C MET A 194 -5.70 -26.09 6.34
N GLN A 195 -4.97 -26.85 7.14
CA GLN A 195 -3.71 -26.44 7.75
C GLN A 195 -2.53 -26.44 6.77
N GLU A 196 -2.49 -27.36 5.80
CA GLU A 196 -1.35 -27.53 4.90
C GLU A 196 -1.54 -26.85 3.55
N GLU A 197 -2.80 -26.68 3.10
CA GLU A 197 -3.07 -26.08 1.78
C GLU A 197 -3.75 -24.71 1.87
N MET A 198 -4.88 -24.59 2.61
CA MET A 198 -5.72 -23.40 2.56
C MET A 198 -5.17 -22.25 3.41
N LEU A 199 -4.86 -22.49 4.69
CA LEU A 199 -4.34 -21.45 5.58
C LEU A 199 -2.98 -20.90 5.15
N PRO A 200 -1.99 -21.71 4.65
CA PRO A 200 -0.77 -21.16 4.09
C PRO A 200 -0.98 -20.23 2.88
N LYS A 201 -1.96 -20.57 2.02
CA LYS A 201 -2.32 -19.70 0.88
C LYS A 201 -2.98 -18.41 1.34
N ALA A 202 -3.91 -18.47 2.29
CA ALA A 202 -4.52 -17.30 2.90
C ALA A 202 -3.47 -16.42 3.62
N GLN A 203 -2.50 -17.02 4.32
CA GLN A 203 -1.38 -16.31 4.94
C GLN A 203 -0.49 -15.62 3.90
N ASN A 204 -0.21 -16.28 2.79
CA ASN A 204 0.58 -15.69 1.70
C ASN A 204 -0.17 -14.51 1.07
N LEU A 205 -1.48 -14.63 0.88
CA LEU A 205 -2.31 -13.53 0.40
C LEU A 205 -2.23 -12.33 1.35
N TYR A 206 -2.48 -12.54 2.63
CA TYR A 206 -2.37 -11.53 3.68
C TYR A 206 -0.99 -10.86 3.71
N THR A 207 0.08 -11.64 3.67
CA THR A 207 1.45 -11.12 3.69
C THR A 207 1.75 -10.27 2.44
N SER A 208 1.31 -10.70 1.26
CA SER A 208 1.53 -9.96 0.02
C SER A 208 0.75 -8.64 -0.03
N GLU A 209 -0.50 -8.64 0.45
CA GLU A 209 -1.30 -7.41 0.50
C GLU A 209 -0.77 -6.43 1.56
N ASN A 210 -0.25 -6.91 2.70
CA ASN A 210 0.46 -6.07 3.66
C ASN A 210 1.75 -5.46 3.08
N GLN A 211 2.48 -6.19 2.24
CA GLN A 211 3.66 -5.63 1.56
C GLN A 211 3.27 -4.55 0.55
N ARG A 212 2.17 -4.74 -0.18
CA ARG A 212 1.62 -3.73 -1.09
C ARG A 212 1.21 -2.48 -0.33
N LEU A 213 0.46 -2.64 0.76
CA LEU A 213 0.07 -1.53 1.63
C LEU A 213 1.27 -0.71 2.11
N ARG A 214 2.35 -1.38 2.54
CA ARG A 214 3.61 -0.70 2.93
C ARG A 214 4.27 0.05 1.76
N ALA A 215 4.20 -0.49 0.55
CA ALA A 215 4.74 0.19 -0.64
C ALA A 215 3.94 1.46 -0.95
N ASP A 216 2.61 1.41 -0.89
CA ASP A 216 1.74 2.56 -1.12
C ASP A 216 2.00 3.69 -0.08
N TYR A 217 2.22 3.34 1.19
CA TYR A 217 2.67 4.30 2.21
C TYR A 217 4.04 4.90 1.90
N ALA A 218 4.98 4.07 1.44
CA ALA A 218 6.32 4.53 1.06
C ALA A 218 6.31 5.47 -0.14
N ASP A 219 5.31 5.37 -1.02
CA ASP A 219 5.12 6.26 -2.17
C ASP A 219 4.36 7.55 -1.79
N ALA A 220 3.45 7.49 -0.82
CA ALA A 220 2.65 8.63 -0.37
C ALA A 220 3.42 9.62 0.53
N THR A 221 4.33 9.13 1.38
CA THR A 221 4.96 9.91 2.47
C THR A 221 6.19 10.76 2.11
N PRO A 222 7.01 10.52 1.03
CA PRO A 222 8.22 11.29 0.79
C PRO A 222 7.95 12.75 0.47
N TYR A 223 8.80 13.66 0.98
CA TYR A 223 8.70 15.08 0.65
C TYR A 223 8.89 15.34 -0.86
N PRO A 224 8.12 16.29 -1.44
CA PRO A 224 8.24 16.67 -2.85
C PRO A 224 9.44 17.60 -3.10
N TRP A 225 10.66 17.09 -2.88
CA TRP A 225 11.90 17.88 -2.90
C TRP A 225 12.13 18.61 -4.21
N ALA A 226 11.73 18.03 -5.35
CA ALA A 226 11.87 18.70 -6.64
C ALA A 226 10.98 19.96 -6.74
N ALA A 227 9.73 19.88 -6.29
CA ALA A 227 8.83 21.03 -6.24
C ALA A 227 9.33 22.10 -5.25
N ILE A 228 9.75 21.69 -4.05
CA ILE A 228 10.31 22.60 -3.05
C ILE A 228 11.56 23.31 -3.60
N GLY A 229 12.49 22.57 -4.20
CA GLY A 229 13.69 23.13 -4.78
C GLY A 229 13.39 24.14 -5.92
N LEU A 230 12.47 23.80 -6.82
CA LEU A 230 12.01 24.72 -7.87
C LEU A 230 11.31 25.95 -7.31
N GLY A 231 10.52 25.81 -6.26
CA GLY A 231 9.86 26.93 -5.58
C GLY A 231 10.87 27.90 -4.96
N VAL A 232 11.89 27.39 -4.27
CA VAL A 232 12.98 28.19 -3.73
C VAL A 232 13.75 28.91 -4.85
N LEU A 233 14.07 28.22 -5.95
CA LEU A 233 14.72 28.80 -7.11
C LEU A 233 13.86 29.88 -7.78
N ALA A 234 12.54 29.66 -7.90
CA ALA A 234 11.61 30.65 -8.44
C ALA A 234 11.56 31.92 -7.57
N LEU A 235 11.45 31.78 -6.26
CA LEU A 235 11.49 32.91 -5.33
C LEU A 235 12.83 33.65 -5.36
N ALA A 236 13.96 32.94 -5.39
CA ALA A 236 15.27 33.55 -5.52
C ALA A 236 15.43 34.31 -6.85
N GLY A 237 14.96 33.74 -7.94
CA GLY A 237 14.95 34.40 -9.26
C GLY A 237 14.08 35.62 -9.29
N LEU A 238 12.86 35.58 -8.71
CA LEU A 238 11.95 36.72 -8.60
C LEU A 238 12.54 37.82 -7.71
N ALA A 239 13.10 37.47 -6.55
CA ALA A 239 13.76 38.43 -5.66
C ALA A 239 14.97 39.08 -6.32
N TRP A 240 15.80 38.34 -7.04
CA TRP A 240 16.93 38.85 -7.80
C TRP A 240 16.46 39.85 -8.90
N ALA A 241 15.41 39.51 -9.63
CA ALA A 241 14.84 40.38 -10.67
C ALA A 241 14.27 41.68 -10.08
N GLN A 242 13.58 41.59 -8.91
CA GLN A 242 13.09 42.78 -8.19
C GLN A 242 14.25 43.65 -7.69
N HIS A 243 15.29 43.05 -7.08
CA HIS A 243 16.48 43.77 -6.62
C HIS A 243 17.23 44.45 -7.77
N ARG A 244 17.43 43.75 -8.89
CA ARG A 244 18.05 44.34 -10.11
C ARG A 244 17.24 45.48 -10.65
N ASN A 245 15.92 45.34 -10.65
CA ASN A 245 15.00 46.38 -11.14
C ASN A 245 15.04 47.62 -10.24
N TYR A 246 15.04 47.46 -8.91
CA TYR A 246 15.20 48.51 -7.93
C TYR A 246 16.51 49.30 -8.12
N ARG A 247 17.63 48.63 -8.23
CA ARG A 247 18.98 49.24 -8.40
C ARG A 247 19.08 50.11 -9.68
N ARG A 248 18.31 49.78 -10.73
CA ARG A 248 18.37 50.48 -12.03
C ARG A 248 17.37 51.63 -12.17
N THR A 249 16.25 51.59 -11.46
CA THR A 249 15.14 52.50 -11.70
C THR A 249 14.71 53.29 -10.47
N ASN A 250 15.29 53.01 -9.31
CA ASN A 250 14.93 53.61 -8.01
C ASN A 250 13.42 53.55 -7.67
N ARG A 251 12.64 52.70 -8.37
CA ARG A 251 11.21 52.45 -8.09
C ARG A 251 11.08 51.10 -7.39
N VAL A 252 10.54 51.16 -6.16
CA VAL A 252 10.54 50.03 -5.21
C VAL A 252 9.62 48.90 -5.62
N LEU A 253 8.51 49.14 -6.32
CA LEU A 253 7.48 48.11 -6.56
C LEU A 253 7.14 47.97 -8.05
N ASN A 254 7.40 46.73 -8.57
CA ASN A 254 6.79 46.28 -9.82
C ASN A 254 5.63 45.33 -9.43
N HIS A 255 4.39 45.81 -9.54
CA HIS A 255 3.17 45.11 -9.11
C HIS A 255 3.06 43.68 -9.71
N GLY A 256 3.50 43.47 -10.95
CA GLY A 256 3.47 42.15 -11.58
C GLY A 256 4.48 41.19 -10.98
N LEU A 257 5.70 41.65 -10.68
CA LEU A 257 6.70 40.80 -10.00
C LEU A 257 6.34 40.54 -8.53
N VAL A 258 5.71 41.52 -7.87
CA VAL A 258 5.19 41.35 -6.50
C VAL A 258 4.09 40.29 -6.48
N ALA A 259 3.13 40.36 -7.42
CA ALA A 259 2.07 39.37 -7.57
C ALA A 259 2.65 37.93 -7.83
N ALA A 260 3.62 37.84 -8.75
CA ALA A 260 4.30 36.54 -9.03
C ALA A 260 5.03 35.99 -7.80
N THR A 261 5.68 36.85 -7.01
CA THR A 261 6.34 36.41 -5.76
C THR A 261 5.31 35.99 -4.72
N ALA A 262 4.23 36.72 -4.55
CA ALA A 262 3.15 36.41 -3.61
C ALA A 262 2.52 35.04 -3.95
N THR A 263 2.16 34.80 -5.22
CA THR A 263 1.58 33.51 -5.66
C THR A 263 2.57 32.37 -5.49
N ALA A 264 3.85 32.53 -5.86
CA ALA A 264 4.87 31.52 -5.67
C ALA A 264 5.10 31.21 -4.17
N THR A 265 5.08 32.24 -3.30
CA THR A 265 5.18 32.06 -1.85
C THR A 265 3.99 31.28 -1.29
N VAL A 266 2.77 31.65 -1.70
CA VAL A 266 1.56 30.95 -1.27
C VAL A 266 1.59 29.47 -1.68
N VAL A 267 1.97 29.17 -2.94
CA VAL A 267 2.07 27.80 -3.42
C VAL A 267 3.13 27.03 -2.62
N LEU A 268 4.31 27.61 -2.38
CA LEU A 268 5.37 26.95 -1.64
C LEU A 268 4.98 26.69 -0.18
N LEU A 269 4.36 27.66 0.50
CA LEU A 269 3.88 27.49 1.86
C LEU A 269 2.77 26.45 1.94
N TRP A 270 1.80 26.49 1.03
CA TRP A 270 0.72 25.51 0.97
C TRP A 270 1.26 24.11 0.70
N LEU A 271 2.21 23.97 -0.23
CA LEU A 271 2.89 22.70 -0.48
C LEU A 271 3.59 22.15 0.78
N VAL A 272 4.40 22.97 1.45
CA VAL A 272 5.15 22.51 2.63
C VAL A 272 4.22 22.18 3.80
N VAL A 273 3.27 23.08 4.11
CA VAL A 273 2.35 22.87 5.24
C VAL A 273 1.39 21.72 4.94
N GLY A 274 0.72 21.73 3.78
CA GLY A 274 -0.24 20.68 3.42
C GLY A 274 0.41 19.32 3.36
N HIS A 275 1.60 19.20 2.77
CA HIS A 275 2.31 17.92 2.74
C HIS A 275 2.81 17.46 4.13
N THR A 276 3.23 18.40 5.01
CA THR A 276 3.64 18.03 6.38
C THR A 276 2.45 17.50 7.18
N VAL A 277 1.28 18.12 7.08
CA VAL A 277 0.06 17.66 7.75
C VAL A 277 -0.38 16.30 7.19
N ALA A 278 -0.41 16.16 5.86
CA ALA A 278 -0.76 14.90 5.21
C ALA A 278 0.18 13.75 5.62
N ARG A 279 1.48 14.02 5.62
CA ARG A 279 2.48 13.05 6.07
C ARG A 279 2.28 12.65 7.53
N ALA A 280 2.03 13.61 8.41
CA ALA A 280 1.80 13.33 9.82
C ALA A 280 0.57 12.42 10.03
N GLY A 281 -0.55 12.69 9.33
CA GLY A 281 -1.74 11.84 9.37
C GLY A 281 -1.48 10.43 8.81
N LEU A 282 -0.75 10.32 7.70
CA LEU A 282 -0.40 9.01 7.13
C LEU A 282 0.59 8.23 8.02
N GLU A 283 1.59 8.88 8.63
CA GLU A 283 2.51 8.22 9.57
C GLU A 283 1.76 7.76 10.83
N ASP A 284 0.84 8.56 11.35
CA ASP A 284 -0.01 8.22 12.48
C ASP A 284 -0.91 7.02 12.17
N SER A 285 -1.59 7.04 11.02
CA SER A 285 -2.43 5.92 10.57
C SER A 285 -1.62 4.62 10.37
N TYR A 286 -0.35 4.71 10.00
CA TYR A 286 0.52 3.55 9.87
C TYR A 286 0.98 3.00 11.21
N ASP A 287 1.52 3.86 12.08
CA ASP A 287 2.16 3.45 13.34
C ASP A 287 1.13 2.99 14.38
N HIS A 288 -0.01 3.66 14.51
CA HIS A 288 -1.07 3.33 15.45
C HIS A 288 -2.17 2.47 14.82
N GLY A 289 -2.54 2.70 13.56
CA GLY A 289 -3.55 1.90 12.86
C GLY A 289 -3.01 0.60 12.28
N VAL A 290 -2.27 0.65 11.16
CA VAL A 290 -1.87 -0.55 10.40
C VAL A 290 -1.02 -1.51 11.23
N ARG A 291 -0.09 -1.01 12.01
CA ARG A 291 0.80 -1.84 12.84
C ARG A 291 0.02 -2.54 13.96
N SER A 292 -0.88 -1.83 14.62
CA SER A 292 -1.73 -2.37 15.66
C SER A 292 -2.69 -3.42 15.10
N LEU A 293 -3.37 -3.13 13.98
CA LEU A 293 -4.22 -4.07 13.26
C LEU A 293 -3.49 -5.38 12.92
N ASN A 294 -2.27 -5.29 12.39
CA ASN A 294 -1.48 -6.48 12.05
C ASN A 294 -1.16 -7.35 13.28
N VAL A 295 -0.76 -6.71 14.40
CA VAL A 295 -0.45 -7.42 15.65
C VAL A 295 -1.70 -8.09 16.22
N LEU A 296 -2.85 -7.41 16.17
CA LEU A 296 -4.13 -7.96 16.64
C LEU A 296 -4.63 -9.09 15.75
N HIS A 297 -4.50 -8.99 14.42
CA HIS A 297 -4.82 -10.08 13.49
C HIS A 297 -3.95 -11.31 13.76
N ASP A 298 -2.63 -11.14 13.91
CA ASP A 298 -1.71 -12.24 14.20
C ASP A 298 -2.03 -12.89 15.57
N ALA A 299 -2.39 -12.11 16.58
CA ALA A 299 -2.83 -12.61 17.88
C ALA A 299 -4.13 -13.42 17.75
N ARG A 300 -5.10 -12.94 16.96
CA ARG A 300 -6.37 -13.63 16.73
C ARG A 300 -6.16 -14.95 15.95
N ILE A 301 -5.31 -14.93 14.94
CA ILE A 301 -4.88 -16.14 14.22
C ILE A 301 -4.27 -17.16 15.18
N ALA A 302 -3.40 -16.72 16.09
CA ALA A 302 -2.80 -17.62 17.08
C ALA A 302 -3.84 -18.19 18.06
N SER A 303 -4.85 -17.40 18.48
CA SER A 303 -5.93 -17.90 19.34
C SER A 303 -6.78 -18.97 18.64
N LEU A 304 -7.11 -18.78 17.35
CA LEU A 304 -7.86 -19.75 16.55
C LEU A 304 -7.08 -21.06 16.33
N LYS A 305 -5.77 -20.95 16.05
CA LYS A 305 -4.88 -22.13 15.95
C LYS A 305 -4.81 -22.89 17.27
N ALA A 306 -4.60 -22.18 18.38
CA ALA A 306 -4.58 -22.81 19.70
C ALA A 306 -5.91 -23.56 19.98
N ARG A 307 -7.05 -22.92 19.69
CA ARG A 307 -8.35 -23.56 19.87
C ARG A 307 -8.54 -24.78 18.98
N GLY A 308 -8.15 -24.71 17.71
CA GLY A 308 -8.15 -25.83 16.78
C GLY A 308 -7.31 -26.99 17.27
N ASN A 309 -6.08 -26.74 17.73
CA ASN A 309 -5.17 -27.73 18.27
C ASN A 309 -5.70 -28.35 19.57
N GLU A 310 -6.26 -27.55 20.49
CA GLU A 310 -6.92 -28.06 21.70
C GLU A 310 -8.03 -29.07 21.38
N ASN A 311 -8.88 -28.77 20.40
CA ASN A 311 -9.94 -29.67 19.96
C ASN A 311 -9.38 -30.95 19.32
N LEU A 312 -8.37 -30.82 18.46
CA LEU A 312 -7.78 -31.93 17.73
C LEU A 312 -7.01 -32.90 18.64
N THR A 313 -6.44 -32.45 19.75
CA THR A 313 -5.87 -33.27 20.78
C THR A 313 -6.90 -34.34 21.26
N LEU A 314 -8.13 -33.90 21.51
CA LEU A 314 -9.21 -34.79 21.92
C LEU A 314 -9.79 -35.67 20.78
N VAL A 315 -9.77 -35.14 19.54
CA VAL A 315 -10.18 -35.93 18.34
C VAL A 315 -9.16 -37.02 18.02
N ALA A 316 -7.88 -36.72 18.07
CA ALA A 316 -6.80 -37.63 17.71
C ALA A 316 -6.51 -38.68 18.81
N ARG A 317 -6.82 -38.36 20.07
CA ARG A 317 -6.61 -39.29 21.21
C ARG A 317 -5.19 -39.89 21.26
N GLY A 318 -4.17 -39.05 21.06
CA GLY A 318 -2.77 -39.47 21.07
C GLY A 318 -2.31 -40.20 19.80
N ALA A 319 -3.10 -40.25 18.74
CA ALA A 319 -2.68 -40.89 17.48
C ALA A 319 -1.58 -40.11 16.75
N GLU A 320 -1.51 -38.79 16.96
CA GLU A 320 -0.52 -37.93 16.32
C GLU A 320 0.51 -37.48 17.35
N THR A 321 1.78 -37.81 17.12
CA THR A 321 2.87 -37.49 18.04
C THR A 321 4.04 -36.82 17.35
N VAL A 322 4.78 -36.00 18.11
CA VAL A 322 6.01 -35.31 17.64
C VAL A 322 7.14 -35.53 18.65
N VAL A 323 8.34 -35.83 18.15
CA VAL A 323 9.55 -35.96 18.98
C VAL A 323 10.26 -34.59 18.98
N LYS A 324 10.48 -34.04 20.17
CA LYS A 324 11.18 -32.74 20.37
C LYS A 324 12.18 -32.86 21.52
N LYS A 325 13.23 -32.04 21.48
CA LYS A 325 14.18 -31.95 22.60
C LYS A 325 13.60 -31.11 23.73
N ASN A 326 13.67 -31.66 24.95
CA ASN A 326 13.33 -30.92 26.16
C ASN A 326 14.46 -29.91 26.51
N ALA A 327 14.28 -29.14 27.60
CA ALA A 327 15.26 -28.15 28.07
C ALA A 327 16.62 -28.81 28.46
N GLN A 328 16.64 -30.09 28.71
CA GLN A 328 17.85 -30.89 29.05
C GLN A 328 18.51 -31.48 27.78
N GLY A 329 17.93 -31.28 26.57
CA GLY A 329 18.44 -31.80 25.31
C GLY A 329 18.05 -33.27 25.02
N GLU A 330 17.15 -33.86 25.81
CA GLU A 330 16.65 -35.22 25.64
C GLU A 330 15.46 -35.26 24.68
N ASP A 331 15.37 -36.30 23.87
CA ASP A 331 14.26 -36.52 22.98
C ASP A 331 13.02 -36.99 23.77
N VAL A 332 11.96 -36.20 23.73
CA VAL A 332 10.67 -36.45 24.36
C VAL A 332 9.57 -36.50 23.32
N THR A 333 8.71 -37.49 23.43
CA THR A 333 7.52 -37.63 22.57
C THR A 333 6.36 -36.87 23.19
N TYR A 334 5.80 -35.93 22.44
CA TYR A 334 4.63 -35.16 22.82
C TYR A 334 3.45 -35.49 21.90
N ASP A 335 2.22 -35.30 22.39
CA ASP A 335 1.06 -35.16 21.50
C ASP A 335 1.31 -33.97 20.58
N ALA A 336 1.16 -34.13 19.27
CA ALA A 336 1.52 -33.11 18.28
C ALA A 336 0.66 -31.86 18.41
N TYR A 337 -0.66 -32.02 18.63
CA TYR A 337 -1.60 -30.96 18.75
C TYR A 337 -1.44 -30.18 20.08
N ASP A 338 -1.20 -30.89 21.19
CA ASP A 338 -0.92 -30.25 22.48
C ASP A 338 0.39 -29.44 22.45
N TYR A 339 1.41 -29.96 21.79
CA TYR A 339 2.66 -29.22 21.57
C TYR A 339 2.45 -27.95 20.75
N ASP A 340 1.68 -28.02 19.67
CA ASP A 340 1.38 -26.87 18.82
C ASP A 340 0.43 -25.88 19.52
N PHE A 341 -0.52 -26.33 20.36
CA PHE A 341 -1.28 -25.46 21.26
C PHE A 341 -0.37 -24.60 22.12
N GLY A 342 0.65 -25.19 22.73
CA GLY A 342 1.61 -24.45 23.56
C GLY A 342 2.33 -23.35 22.78
N LYS A 343 2.76 -23.63 21.54
CA LYS A 343 3.40 -22.64 20.66
C LYS A 343 2.46 -21.51 20.25
N ASP A 344 1.23 -21.84 19.92
CA ASP A 344 0.21 -20.85 19.52
C ASP A 344 -0.16 -19.95 20.69
N MET A 345 -0.27 -20.51 21.91
CA MET A 345 -0.50 -19.72 23.14
C MET A 345 0.67 -18.81 23.49
N ASP A 346 1.90 -19.19 23.19
CA ASP A 346 3.07 -18.33 23.35
C ASP A 346 3.09 -17.21 22.31
N THR A 347 2.67 -17.49 21.07
CA THR A 347 2.49 -16.49 20.01
C THR A 347 1.39 -15.49 20.36
N LEU A 348 0.23 -15.97 20.83
CA LEU A 348 -0.87 -15.17 21.33
C LEU A 348 -0.42 -14.24 22.47
N SER A 349 0.30 -14.80 23.44
CA SER A 349 0.82 -14.02 24.58
C SER A 349 1.76 -12.89 24.17
N LYS A 350 2.64 -13.14 23.18
CA LYS A 350 3.54 -12.12 22.62
C LYS A 350 2.76 -11.08 21.82
N GLY A 351 1.81 -11.50 21.01
CA GLY A 351 0.93 -10.61 20.25
C GLY A 351 0.14 -9.68 21.16
N LEU A 352 -0.52 -10.21 22.18
CA LEU A 352 -1.27 -9.40 23.16
C LEU A 352 -0.36 -8.46 23.96
N ALA A 353 0.86 -8.87 24.28
CA ALA A 353 1.82 -8.00 24.95
C ALA A 353 2.33 -6.86 24.05
N GLU A 354 2.45 -7.10 22.76
CA GLU A 354 2.81 -6.04 21.80
C GLU A 354 1.60 -5.13 21.51
N ALA A 355 0.41 -5.67 21.32
CA ALA A 355 -0.83 -4.89 21.17
C ALA A 355 -1.06 -3.96 22.36
N SER A 356 -0.81 -4.43 23.58
CA SER A 356 -0.90 -3.59 24.81
C SER A 356 0.09 -2.42 24.84
N LYS A 357 1.18 -2.46 24.11
CA LYS A 357 2.15 -1.34 23.99
C LYS A 357 1.76 -0.36 22.89
N LEU A 358 1.05 -0.85 21.87
CA LEU A 358 0.63 -0.04 20.74
C LEU A 358 -0.67 0.71 21.02
N ALA A 359 -1.52 0.17 21.91
CA ALA A 359 -2.74 0.85 22.35
C ALA A 359 -2.40 2.20 23.02
N ASP A 360 -2.90 3.29 22.47
CA ASP A 360 -2.62 4.66 22.87
C ASP A 360 -3.75 5.27 23.73
N ASP A 361 -4.94 4.63 23.71
CA ASP A 361 -6.08 5.03 24.52
C ASP A 361 -6.70 3.86 25.33
N SER A 362 -7.72 4.16 26.15
CA SER A 362 -8.42 3.14 26.96
C SER A 362 -9.29 2.22 26.12
N SER A 363 -9.83 2.68 25.00
CA SER A 363 -10.74 1.92 24.14
C SER A 363 -10.01 0.78 23.41
N GLY A 364 -8.76 1.00 23.05
CA GLY A 364 -7.86 -0.03 22.52
C GLY A 364 -7.26 -0.90 23.65
N ALA A 365 -6.84 -0.31 24.77
CA ALA A 365 -6.13 -1.01 25.84
C ALA A 365 -7.04 -1.96 26.68
N GLU A 366 -8.30 -1.60 26.96
CA GLU A 366 -9.20 -2.40 27.80
C GLU A 366 -9.50 -3.78 27.19
N PRO A 367 -9.89 -3.91 25.90
CA PRO A 367 -10.12 -5.20 25.28
C PRO A 367 -8.86 -6.08 25.27
N VAL A 368 -7.69 -5.52 24.97
CA VAL A 368 -6.42 -6.26 24.97
C VAL A 368 -6.10 -6.81 26.36
N THR A 369 -6.31 -5.99 27.42
CA THR A 369 -6.10 -6.41 28.82
C THR A 369 -7.08 -7.53 29.22
N ALA A 370 -8.34 -7.44 28.82
CA ALA A 370 -9.34 -8.46 29.03
C ALA A 370 -8.96 -9.78 28.32
N ALA A 371 -8.51 -9.70 27.06
CA ALA A 371 -8.02 -10.86 26.32
C ALA A 371 -6.82 -11.53 27.02
N GLN A 372 -5.85 -10.76 27.54
CA GLN A 372 -4.72 -11.29 28.32
C GLN A 372 -5.18 -12.03 29.57
N GLY A 373 -6.15 -11.48 30.30
CA GLY A 373 -6.74 -12.12 31.46
C GLY A 373 -7.40 -13.47 31.12
N ASN A 374 -8.24 -13.49 30.09
CA ASN A 374 -8.93 -14.68 29.63
C ASN A 374 -7.98 -15.75 29.06
N MET A 375 -6.91 -15.34 28.37
CA MET A 375 -5.86 -16.25 27.91
C MET A 375 -5.17 -16.99 29.05
N LYS A 376 -4.87 -16.30 30.19
CA LYS A 376 -4.27 -16.95 31.37
C LYS A 376 -5.19 -18.02 31.94
N VAL A 377 -6.49 -17.69 32.11
CA VAL A 377 -7.50 -18.64 32.58
C VAL A 377 -7.65 -19.81 31.60
N TRP A 378 -7.57 -19.55 30.32
CA TRP A 378 -7.59 -20.62 29.30
C TRP A 378 -6.44 -21.60 29.46
N LYS A 379 -5.19 -21.12 29.60
CA LYS A 379 -4.02 -21.98 29.87
C LYS A 379 -4.20 -22.86 31.09
N GLU A 380 -4.71 -22.30 32.17
CA GLU A 380 -4.98 -23.06 33.43
C GLU A 380 -6.05 -24.14 33.24
N ARG A 381 -7.17 -23.80 32.58
CA ARG A 381 -8.27 -24.73 32.30
C ARG A 381 -7.83 -25.82 31.32
N HIS A 382 -7.04 -25.48 30.31
CA HIS A 382 -6.45 -26.43 29.36
C HIS A 382 -5.57 -27.45 30.08
N ALA A 383 -4.65 -27.02 30.91
CA ALA A 383 -3.80 -27.92 31.70
C ALA A 383 -4.61 -28.88 32.58
N ALA A 384 -5.73 -28.37 33.16
CA ALA A 384 -6.65 -29.21 33.94
C ALA A 384 -7.42 -30.22 33.08
N ALA A 385 -7.78 -29.88 31.84
CA ALA A 385 -8.40 -30.77 30.87
C ALA A 385 -7.41 -31.89 30.42
N ARG A 386 -6.18 -31.47 30.05
CA ARG A 386 -5.12 -32.43 29.67
C ARG A 386 -4.81 -33.44 30.75
N LYS A 387 -4.76 -32.98 32.00
CA LYS A 387 -4.54 -33.91 33.13
C LYS A 387 -5.64 -34.99 33.24
N GLN A 388 -6.91 -34.65 32.91
CA GLN A 388 -7.97 -35.69 32.90
C GLN A 388 -7.81 -36.63 31.72
N ASP A 389 -7.43 -36.16 30.55
CA ASP A 389 -7.19 -36.96 29.38
C ASP A 389 -6.03 -37.93 29.59
N ASP A 390 -4.90 -37.47 30.17
CA ASP A 390 -3.75 -38.28 30.52
C ASP A 390 -4.07 -39.41 31.55
N TYR A 391 -5.06 -39.16 32.43
CA TYR A 391 -5.58 -40.19 33.34
C TYR A 391 -6.58 -41.16 32.69
N GLY A 392 -6.89 -40.97 31.40
CA GLY A 392 -7.90 -41.74 30.68
C GLY A 392 -9.34 -41.32 30.96
N ASN A 393 -9.58 -40.21 31.65
CA ASN A 393 -10.89 -39.68 31.96
C ASN A 393 -11.41 -38.79 30.80
N TYR A 394 -11.52 -39.38 29.61
CA TYR A 394 -11.83 -38.66 28.37
C TYR A 394 -13.13 -37.81 28.45
N GLU A 395 -14.20 -38.38 29.03
CA GLU A 395 -15.47 -37.67 29.16
C GLU A 395 -15.35 -36.39 30.02
N GLU A 396 -14.54 -36.44 31.08
CA GLU A 396 -14.28 -35.26 31.92
C GLU A 396 -13.36 -34.25 31.22
N ALA A 397 -12.37 -34.71 30.47
CA ALA A 397 -11.53 -33.88 29.63
C ALA A 397 -12.38 -33.13 28.56
N LEU A 398 -13.22 -33.90 27.86
CA LEU A 398 -14.14 -33.37 26.86
C LEU A 398 -15.05 -32.28 27.42
N LYS A 399 -15.68 -32.55 28.59
CA LYS A 399 -16.54 -31.56 29.27
C LYS A 399 -15.81 -30.28 29.65
N ARG A 400 -14.51 -30.37 30.02
CA ARG A 400 -13.67 -29.21 30.35
C ARG A 400 -13.30 -28.38 29.12
N VAL A 401 -13.33 -28.95 27.92
CA VAL A 401 -13.01 -28.25 26.67
C VAL A 401 -14.24 -27.67 26.01
N ILE A 402 -15.36 -28.45 25.91
CA ILE A 402 -16.56 -28.04 25.16
C ILE A 402 -17.80 -27.88 26.02
N GLY A 403 -17.71 -28.03 27.33
CA GLY A 403 -18.85 -28.17 28.25
C GLY A 403 -19.60 -26.87 28.61
N GLY A 404 -19.37 -25.73 27.97
CA GLY A 404 -20.06 -24.48 28.30
C GLY A 404 -19.36 -23.71 29.42
N LYS A 405 -20.15 -23.21 30.40
CA LYS A 405 -19.61 -22.37 31.48
C LYS A 405 -18.51 -23.06 32.29
N GLY A 406 -17.36 -22.42 32.40
CA GLY A 406 -16.16 -22.98 33.05
C GLY A 406 -15.30 -23.84 32.16
N ALA A 407 -15.68 -24.12 30.92
CA ALA A 407 -14.85 -24.81 29.93
C ALA A 407 -13.85 -23.85 29.25
N THR A 408 -12.87 -24.43 28.54
CA THR A 408 -11.88 -23.62 27.78
C THR A 408 -12.52 -22.88 26.62
N GLY A 409 -13.61 -23.39 26.03
CA GLY A 409 -14.38 -22.73 24.99
C GLY A 409 -14.87 -21.34 25.39
N GLU A 410 -15.38 -21.19 26.66
CA GLU A 410 -15.78 -19.89 27.17
C GLU A 410 -14.61 -18.88 27.21
N CYS A 411 -13.41 -19.34 27.56
CA CYS A 411 -12.22 -18.49 27.57
C CYS A 411 -11.82 -18.08 26.15
N PHE A 412 -11.84 -19.02 25.21
CA PHE A 412 -11.57 -18.73 23.79
C PHE A 412 -12.56 -17.70 23.23
N ASP A 413 -13.88 -17.91 23.43
CA ASP A 413 -14.90 -16.96 22.96
C ASP A 413 -14.69 -15.56 23.54
N SER A 414 -14.26 -15.48 24.82
CA SER A 414 -13.93 -14.21 25.47
C SER A 414 -12.68 -13.55 24.88
N VAL A 415 -11.63 -14.33 24.57
CA VAL A 415 -10.40 -13.83 23.91
C VAL A 415 -10.73 -13.33 22.51
N ASP A 416 -11.45 -14.12 21.70
CA ASP A 416 -11.82 -13.78 20.33
C ASP A 416 -12.69 -12.50 20.27
N HIS A 417 -13.69 -12.40 21.16
CA HIS A 417 -14.56 -11.22 21.26
C HIS A 417 -13.76 -9.95 21.60
N ASN A 418 -12.86 -10.02 22.58
CA ASN A 418 -12.06 -8.86 22.97
C ASN A 418 -11.04 -8.46 21.88
N LEU A 419 -10.44 -9.43 21.18
CA LEU A 419 -9.60 -9.15 20.02
C LEU A 419 -10.39 -8.49 18.90
N GLN A 420 -11.64 -8.90 18.66
CA GLN A 420 -12.50 -8.25 17.68
C GLN A 420 -12.82 -6.80 18.06
N LEU A 421 -13.13 -6.52 19.33
CA LEU A 421 -13.38 -5.15 19.80
C LEU A 421 -12.15 -4.25 19.61
N ALA A 422 -10.96 -4.78 19.91
CA ALA A 422 -9.71 -4.04 19.65
C ALA A 422 -9.50 -3.77 18.16
N LEU A 423 -9.73 -4.77 17.30
CA LEU A 423 -9.62 -4.62 15.84
C LEU A 423 -10.59 -3.57 15.28
N ASP A 424 -11.85 -3.58 15.73
CA ASP A 424 -12.86 -2.62 15.28
C ASP A 424 -12.51 -1.19 15.69
N HIS A 425 -11.90 -1.00 16.87
CA HIS A 425 -11.42 0.30 17.34
C HIS A 425 -10.25 0.81 16.47
N GLU A 426 -9.20 0.02 16.33
CA GLU A 426 -8.02 0.37 15.54
C GLU A 426 -8.33 0.63 14.05
N ASP A 427 -9.27 -0.12 13.46
CA ASP A 427 -9.72 0.13 12.08
C ASP A 427 -10.43 1.49 11.96
N SER A 428 -11.21 1.88 12.96
CA SER A 428 -11.86 3.20 13.01
C SER A 428 -10.84 4.34 13.10
N GLU A 429 -9.82 4.20 13.96
CA GLU A 429 -8.75 5.19 14.10
C GLU A 429 -7.89 5.30 12.84
N PHE A 430 -7.54 4.15 12.26
CA PHE A 430 -6.86 4.11 10.97
C PHE A 430 -7.61 4.92 9.91
N GLN A 431 -8.91 4.64 9.72
CA GLN A 431 -9.72 5.32 8.71
C GLN A 431 -9.78 6.82 8.94
N GLN A 432 -9.91 7.27 10.19
CA GLN A 432 -9.94 8.70 10.52
C GLN A 432 -8.61 9.38 10.23
N SER A 433 -7.50 8.87 10.75
CA SER A 433 -6.17 9.49 10.58
C SER A 433 -5.73 9.51 9.11
N ALA A 434 -6.00 8.46 8.36
CA ALA A 434 -5.66 8.39 6.94
C ALA A 434 -6.54 9.33 6.09
N ALA A 435 -7.84 9.47 6.41
CA ALA A 435 -8.73 10.41 5.75
C ALA A 435 -8.31 11.87 6.00
N ASP A 436 -7.98 12.23 7.24
CA ASP A 436 -7.49 13.56 7.61
C ASP A 436 -6.19 13.90 6.86
N GLY A 437 -5.29 12.92 6.71
CA GLY A 437 -4.08 13.04 5.91
C GLY A 437 -4.36 13.31 4.42
N LEU A 438 -5.30 12.61 3.82
CA LEU A 438 -5.69 12.78 2.43
C LEU A 438 -6.37 14.14 2.20
N ASP A 439 -7.26 14.56 3.10
CA ASP A 439 -7.98 15.83 3.02
C ASP A 439 -7.03 17.03 3.03
N ALA A 440 -5.91 16.95 3.77
CA ALA A 440 -4.89 18.00 3.78
C ALA A 440 -4.21 18.23 2.41
N MET A 441 -4.23 17.24 1.51
CA MET A 441 -3.72 17.38 0.13
C MET A 441 -4.78 17.80 -0.87
N THR A 442 -6.07 17.82 -0.48
CA THR A 442 -7.18 18.11 -1.38
C THR A 442 -7.10 19.52 -1.94
N GLY A 443 -7.23 19.65 -3.26
CA GLY A 443 -7.19 20.94 -3.98
C GLY A 443 -5.79 21.52 -4.19
N LEU A 444 -4.74 20.99 -3.56
CA LEU A 444 -3.38 21.54 -3.64
C LEU A 444 -2.81 21.46 -5.07
N SER A 445 -3.03 20.38 -5.79
CA SER A 445 -2.56 20.19 -7.17
C SER A 445 -3.21 21.21 -8.13
N VAL A 446 -4.53 21.38 -8.05
CA VAL A 446 -5.28 22.33 -8.89
C VAL A 446 -4.96 23.77 -8.49
N GLY A 447 -4.94 24.06 -7.19
CA GLY A 447 -4.60 25.38 -6.66
C GLY A 447 -3.19 25.82 -7.06
N ALA A 448 -2.20 24.93 -6.98
CA ALA A 448 -0.83 25.20 -7.40
C ALA A 448 -0.74 25.51 -8.91
N ALA A 449 -1.45 24.76 -9.75
CA ALA A 449 -1.48 25.00 -11.19
C ALA A 449 -2.10 26.36 -11.53
N VAL A 450 -3.24 26.72 -10.94
CA VAL A 450 -3.91 28.00 -11.15
C VAL A 450 -3.04 29.16 -10.67
N LEU A 451 -2.48 29.09 -9.46
CA LEU A 451 -1.62 30.13 -8.91
C LEU A 451 -0.32 30.29 -9.72
N ALA A 452 0.24 29.20 -10.25
CA ALA A 452 1.42 29.27 -11.12
C ALA A 452 1.13 30.00 -12.44
N VAL A 453 -0.04 29.77 -13.06
CA VAL A 453 -0.46 30.48 -14.27
C VAL A 453 -0.63 31.98 -13.97
N LEU A 454 -1.29 32.31 -12.86
CA LEU A 454 -1.47 33.72 -12.42
C LEU A 454 -0.12 34.40 -12.13
N GLY A 455 0.79 33.69 -11.46
CA GLY A 455 2.15 34.14 -11.18
C GLY A 455 2.97 34.37 -12.45
N ALA A 456 2.91 33.48 -13.41
CA ALA A 456 3.59 33.60 -14.69
C ALA A 456 3.03 34.80 -15.50
N ALA A 457 1.70 34.98 -15.54
CA ALA A 457 1.06 36.12 -16.15
C ALA A 457 1.50 37.41 -15.47
N GLY A 458 1.56 37.43 -14.12
CA GLY A 458 2.09 38.57 -13.36
C GLY A 458 3.53 38.93 -13.72
N ALA A 459 4.40 37.94 -13.85
CA ALA A 459 5.80 38.14 -14.23
C ALA A 459 5.92 38.73 -15.64
N VAL A 460 5.17 38.19 -16.61
CA VAL A 460 5.16 38.69 -18.00
C VAL A 460 4.61 40.11 -18.10
N LEU A 461 3.46 40.37 -17.48
CA LEU A 461 2.83 41.69 -17.48
C LEU A 461 3.68 42.74 -16.75
N GLY A 462 4.29 42.36 -15.62
CA GLY A 462 5.15 43.24 -14.85
C GLY A 462 6.40 43.68 -15.62
N ILE A 463 7.02 42.78 -16.39
CA ILE A 463 8.16 43.13 -17.25
C ILE A 463 7.71 43.77 -18.56
N GLY A 464 6.57 43.37 -19.13
CA GLY A 464 5.97 43.97 -20.34
C GLY A 464 5.64 45.46 -20.16
N ARG A 465 5.08 45.85 -19.04
CA ARG A 465 4.82 47.24 -18.68
C ARG A 465 6.08 48.13 -18.66
N ARG A 466 7.22 47.54 -18.29
CA ARG A 466 8.52 48.23 -18.33
C ARG A 466 9.10 48.34 -19.74
N LEU A 467 8.79 47.40 -20.61
CA LEU A 467 9.22 47.49 -22.02
C LEU A 467 8.49 48.58 -22.78
N SER A 468 7.27 48.92 -22.39
CA SER A 468 6.52 50.04 -22.98
C SER A 468 7.06 51.44 -22.57
N GLU A 469 7.83 51.52 -21.47
CA GLU A 469 8.53 52.79 -21.07
C GLU A 469 9.78 53.06 -21.93
N TYR A 470 10.28 52.07 -22.68
CA TYR A 470 11.43 52.20 -23.62
C TYR A 470 11.00 52.43 -25.08
N ARG A 471 9.70 52.57 -25.37
CA ARG A 471 9.13 53.00 -26.65
C ARG A 471 8.79 54.46 -26.59
#